data_1ce5a32d075e357b19e965cfd2e49009
#
_entry.id   1ce5a32d075e357b19e965cfd2e49009
#
_cell.length_a   1.000
_cell.length_b   1.000
_cell.length_c   1.000
_cell.angle_alpha   90.00
_cell.angle_beta   90.00
_cell.angle_gamma   90.00
#
_symmetry.space_group_name_H-M   'P 1'
#
loop_
_entity.id
_entity.type
_entity.pdbx_description
1 polymer ?
#
loop_
_entity_poly.entity_id
_entity_poly.type
_entity_poly.pdbx_seq_one_letter_code
_entity_poly.pdbx_strand_id
1 'polypeptide(L)'
;MNAPVAKPCRQRRLFARFASVCALVALALLLLPVAAHADGYSMTQTYIGATVEADGSLTVVEGRQFDFDDDINGVFWEINTGSNQQGGSAGVDVLSVEEEDTAFNKVDSANKGDSGVYTVEQTGDGVRIKVFSPHESGDSAIYYVSYTMT
;
A
#
# COMPACT_ATOMS: atom_id res chain seq x y z
N MET A 1 -70.53 40.47 11.52
CA MET A 1 -69.43 39.64 12.08
C MET A 1 -68.72 38.94 10.93
N ASN A 2 -67.60 39.51 10.44
CA ASN A 2 -66.83 38.95 9.35
C ASN A 2 -65.58 38.30 9.94
N ALA A 3 -65.44 37.00 9.75
CA ALA A 3 -64.27 36.22 10.15
C ALA A 3 -63.13 36.43 9.10
N PRO A 4 -61.88 36.58 9.51
CA PRO A 4 -60.76 36.72 8.57
C PRO A 4 -60.41 35.35 7.97
N VAL A 5 -60.40 35.32 6.64
CA VAL A 5 -59.91 34.16 5.87
C VAL A 5 -58.38 34.08 5.97
N ALA A 6 -57.92 33.09 6.64
CA ALA A 6 -56.47 32.77 6.71
C ALA A 6 -55.95 32.31 5.34
N LYS A 7 -54.96 33.01 4.78
CA LYS A 7 -54.20 32.56 3.63
C LYS A 7 -53.02 31.71 4.11
N PRO A 8 -53.08 30.39 3.98
CA PRO A 8 -51.89 29.59 4.19
C PRO A 8 -51.35 29.03 2.88
N CYS A 9 -50.05 28.75 2.86
CA CYS A 9 -49.52 27.65 2.06
C CYS A 9 -48.65 27.92 0.86
N ARG A 10 -48.36 29.13 0.46
CA ARG A 10 -47.37 29.29 -0.62
C ARG A 10 -45.94 29.24 -0.07
N GLN A 11 -45.75 29.77 1.12
CA GLN A 11 -44.43 29.85 1.77
C GLN A 11 -43.96 28.47 2.29
N ARG A 12 -44.85 27.64 2.83
CA ARG A 12 -44.50 26.26 3.28
C ARG A 12 -44.01 25.37 2.15
N ARG A 13 -44.55 25.50 0.93
CA ARG A 13 -44.13 24.68 -0.22
C ARG A 13 -42.74 25.08 -0.76
N LEU A 14 -42.36 26.35 -0.63
CA LEU A 14 -41.02 26.82 -0.97
C LEU A 14 -39.97 26.30 0.02
N PHE A 15 -40.24 26.37 1.31
CA PHE A 15 -39.34 25.82 2.33
C PHE A 15 -39.17 24.28 2.20
N ALA A 16 -40.23 23.55 1.89
CA ALA A 16 -40.15 22.10 1.68
C ALA A 16 -39.29 21.75 0.44
N ARG A 17 -39.35 22.51 -0.62
CA ARG A 17 -38.53 22.31 -1.81
C ARG A 17 -37.08 22.68 -1.59
N PHE A 18 -36.78 23.73 -0.84
CA PHE A 18 -35.42 24.08 -0.44
C PHE A 18 -34.80 23.01 0.48
N ALA A 19 -35.55 22.54 1.46
CA ALA A 19 -35.09 21.45 2.34
C ALA A 19 -34.79 20.15 1.58
N SER A 20 -35.61 19.82 0.57
CA SER A 20 -35.41 18.64 -0.28
C SER A 20 -34.16 18.74 -1.16
N VAL A 21 -33.89 19.92 -1.73
CA VAL A 21 -32.70 20.18 -2.56
C VAL A 21 -31.43 20.11 -1.69
N CYS A 22 -31.44 20.74 -0.50
CA CYS A 22 -30.32 20.68 0.42
C CYS A 22 -30.01 19.24 0.90
N ALA A 23 -31.07 18.43 1.15
CA ALA A 23 -30.90 17.04 1.53
C ALA A 23 -30.29 16.19 0.39
N LEU A 24 -30.70 16.43 -0.86
CA LEU A 24 -30.14 15.75 -2.03
C LEU A 24 -28.66 16.13 -2.28
N VAL A 25 -28.32 17.41 -2.11
CA VAL A 25 -26.93 17.88 -2.25
C VAL A 25 -26.06 17.31 -1.13
N ALA A 26 -26.54 17.28 0.12
CA ALA A 26 -25.82 16.66 1.23
C ALA A 26 -25.63 15.15 1.02
N LEU A 27 -26.62 14.44 0.50
CA LEU A 27 -26.52 13.02 0.17
C LEU A 27 -25.54 12.77 -1.00
N ALA A 28 -25.52 13.65 -2.00
CA ALA A 28 -24.59 13.56 -3.13
C ALA A 28 -23.12 13.81 -2.67
N LEU A 29 -22.90 14.71 -1.71
CA LEU A 29 -21.57 14.96 -1.13
C LEU A 29 -21.07 13.78 -0.29
N LEU A 30 -21.97 13.00 0.33
CA LEU A 30 -21.61 11.78 1.08
C LEU A 30 -21.28 10.58 0.16
N LEU A 31 -21.66 10.66 -1.12
CA LEU A 31 -21.38 9.61 -2.12
C LEU A 31 -20.14 9.91 -2.96
N LEU A 32 -19.43 11.02 -2.71
CA LEU A 32 -18.14 11.24 -3.34
C LEU A 32 -17.16 10.19 -2.82
N PRO A 33 -16.54 9.40 -3.72
CA PRO A 33 -15.50 8.47 -3.28
C PRO A 33 -14.39 9.32 -2.64
N VAL A 34 -14.15 9.11 -1.36
CA VAL A 34 -12.90 9.55 -0.74
C VAL A 34 -11.84 8.75 -1.48
N ALA A 35 -10.95 9.44 -2.22
CA ALA A 35 -9.79 8.81 -2.80
C ALA A 35 -9.04 8.16 -1.64
N ALA A 36 -9.07 6.82 -1.57
CA ALA A 36 -8.20 6.08 -0.68
C ALA A 36 -6.78 6.37 -1.19
N HIS A 37 -6.05 7.23 -0.49
CA HIS A 37 -4.62 7.32 -0.67
C HIS A 37 -4.07 6.02 -0.12
N ALA A 38 -3.68 5.13 -1.03
CA ALA A 38 -2.90 3.96 -0.70
C ALA A 38 -1.51 4.46 -0.32
N ASP A 39 -1.03 3.98 0.81
CA ASP A 39 0.35 4.00 1.32
C ASP A 39 1.19 5.16 0.77
N GLY A 40 1.56 6.14 1.56
CA GLY A 40 2.26 7.39 1.24
C GLY A 40 3.51 7.27 0.34
N TYR A 41 3.50 6.34 -0.62
CA TYR A 41 4.53 6.15 -1.64
C TYR A 41 3.95 5.57 -2.93
N SER A 42 4.65 5.81 -4.04
CA SER A 42 4.40 5.20 -5.34
C SER A 42 5.63 4.43 -5.83
N MET A 43 5.41 3.29 -6.49
CA MET A 43 6.47 2.52 -7.11
C MET A 43 6.60 2.94 -8.58
N THR A 44 7.72 3.55 -8.94
CA THR A 44 7.93 4.18 -10.26
C THR A 44 8.68 3.29 -11.24
N GLN A 45 9.56 2.41 -10.73
CA GLN A 45 10.30 1.44 -11.55
C GLN A 45 10.43 0.11 -10.85
N THR A 46 10.44 -0.97 -11.65
CA THR A 46 10.73 -2.32 -11.19
C THR A 46 11.71 -2.99 -12.15
N TYR A 47 12.73 -3.61 -11.59
CA TYR A 47 13.68 -4.47 -12.29
C TYR A 47 13.62 -5.87 -11.69
N ILE A 48 13.62 -6.90 -12.51
CA ILE A 48 13.69 -8.30 -12.06
C ILE A 48 14.71 -9.02 -12.94
N GLY A 49 15.75 -9.56 -12.30
CA GLY A 49 16.71 -10.47 -12.91
C GLY A 49 16.61 -11.83 -12.24
N ALA A 50 16.59 -12.90 -13.03
CA ALA A 50 16.55 -14.26 -12.51
C ALA A 50 17.56 -15.16 -13.25
N THR A 51 18.27 -15.98 -12.48
CA THR A 51 19.22 -16.98 -12.99
C THR A 51 18.77 -18.36 -12.53
N VAL A 52 18.69 -19.29 -13.48
CA VAL A 52 18.44 -20.71 -13.18
C VAL A 52 19.77 -21.37 -12.82
N GLU A 53 19.86 -21.93 -11.62
CA GLU A 53 21.04 -22.63 -11.13
C GLU A 53 21.08 -24.08 -11.63
N ALA A 54 22.24 -24.71 -11.53
CA ALA A 54 22.44 -26.08 -12.03
C ALA A 54 21.60 -27.14 -11.29
N ASP A 55 21.16 -26.85 -10.07
CA ASP A 55 20.29 -27.72 -9.26
C ASP A 55 18.79 -27.47 -9.52
N GLY A 56 18.45 -26.52 -10.40
CA GLY A 56 17.09 -26.13 -10.75
C GLY A 56 16.49 -25.04 -9.88
N SER A 57 17.21 -24.55 -8.88
CA SER A 57 16.78 -23.37 -8.12
C SER A 57 16.92 -22.08 -8.95
N LEU A 58 16.24 -21.02 -8.50
CA LEU A 58 16.33 -19.68 -9.09
C LEU A 58 17.02 -18.75 -8.11
N THR A 59 18.04 -18.04 -8.58
CA THR A 59 18.55 -16.84 -7.90
C THR A 59 17.91 -15.62 -8.53
N VAL A 60 17.19 -14.83 -7.74
CA VAL A 60 16.42 -13.66 -8.18
C VAL A 60 16.95 -12.41 -7.53
N VAL A 61 17.06 -11.34 -8.32
CA VAL A 61 17.33 -9.99 -7.85
C VAL A 61 16.18 -9.10 -8.31
N GLU A 62 15.46 -8.51 -7.37
CA GLU A 62 14.44 -7.51 -7.65
C GLU A 62 14.92 -6.15 -7.19
N GLY A 63 14.84 -5.14 -8.10
CA GLY A 63 15.02 -3.74 -7.78
C GLY A 63 13.71 -2.99 -7.93
N ARG A 64 13.37 -2.13 -6.97
CA ARG A 64 12.18 -1.27 -7.02
C ARG A 64 12.55 0.15 -6.60
N GLN A 65 12.14 1.10 -7.42
CA GLN A 65 12.25 2.52 -7.10
C GLN A 65 10.92 3.01 -6.53
N PHE A 66 11.02 3.71 -5.41
CA PHE A 66 9.88 4.33 -4.74
C PHE A 66 10.07 5.85 -4.70
N ASP A 67 8.99 6.57 -4.90
CA ASP A 67 8.86 7.99 -4.62
C ASP A 67 7.89 8.16 -3.45
N PHE A 68 8.28 8.90 -2.41
CA PHE A 68 7.55 9.01 -1.15
C PHE A 68 6.73 10.30 -1.11
N ASP A 69 5.40 10.15 -0.99
CA ASP A 69 4.46 11.28 -0.90
C ASP A 69 4.26 11.73 0.55
N ASP A 70 4.54 10.86 1.52
CA ASP A 70 4.45 11.10 2.97
C ASP A 70 5.72 10.62 3.69
N ASP A 71 5.91 11.05 4.94
CA ASP A 71 6.95 10.51 5.82
C ASP A 71 6.66 9.04 6.12
N ILE A 72 7.59 8.16 5.77
CA ILE A 72 7.47 6.73 5.99
C ILE A 72 8.56 6.20 6.92
N ASN A 73 8.39 4.97 7.43
CA ASN A 73 9.40 4.28 8.24
C ASN A 73 10.06 3.12 7.52
N GLY A 74 9.70 2.90 6.26
CA GLY A 74 10.21 1.83 5.43
C GLY A 74 9.15 1.27 4.49
N VAL A 75 9.53 0.25 3.75
CA VAL A 75 8.69 -0.41 2.76
C VAL A 75 8.54 -1.90 3.08
N PHE A 76 7.56 -2.54 2.49
CA PHE A 76 7.46 -3.99 2.57
C PHE A 76 7.44 -4.63 1.18
N TRP A 77 7.86 -5.88 1.14
CA TRP A 77 7.96 -6.69 -0.05
C TRP A 77 7.26 -8.01 0.18
N GLU A 78 6.41 -8.44 -0.71
CA GLU A 78 5.78 -9.76 -0.66
C GLU A 78 6.25 -10.58 -1.85
N ILE A 79 6.79 -11.75 -1.55
CA ILE A 79 7.18 -12.76 -2.52
C ILE A 79 6.19 -13.91 -2.39
N ASN A 80 5.25 -13.98 -3.32
CA ASN A 80 4.24 -15.04 -3.33
C ASN A 80 4.84 -16.28 -4.00
N THR A 81 4.87 -17.38 -3.25
CA THR A 81 5.35 -18.65 -3.77
C THR A 81 4.24 -19.53 -4.32
N GLY A 82 2.99 -19.22 -3.97
CA GLY A 82 1.80 -19.93 -4.43
C GLY A 82 1.91 -21.45 -4.31
N SER A 83 0.82 -22.17 -4.47
CA SER A 83 0.88 -23.61 -4.74
C SER A 83 0.74 -23.84 -6.23
N ASN A 84 1.62 -24.68 -6.81
CA ASN A 84 1.41 -25.15 -8.17
C ASN A 84 0.23 -26.13 -8.24
N GLN A 85 -0.20 -26.51 -9.46
CA GLN A 85 -1.33 -27.45 -9.64
C GLN A 85 -1.10 -28.83 -9.00
N GLN A 86 0.15 -29.16 -8.65
CA GLN A 86 0.55 -30.39 -7.99
C GLN A 86 0.65 -30.21 -6.45
N GLY A 87 0.31 -29.04 -5.92
CA GLY A 87 0.33 -28.77 -4.48
C GLY A 87 1.72 -28.46 -3.90
N GLY A 88 2.75 -28.31 -4.74
CA GLY A 88 4.08 -27.85 -4.31
C GLY A 88 4.12 -26.33 -4.20
N SER A 89 4.78 -25.81 -3.17
CA SER A 89 5.15 -24.40 -3.03
C SER A 89 6.67 -24.27 -3.08
N ALA A 90 7.18 -23.20 -3.69
CA ALA A 90 8.59 -22.90 -3.67
C ALA A 90 9.02 -22.42 -2.28
N GLY A 91 10.19 -22.87 -1.83
CA GLY A 91 10.88 -22.25 -0.69
C GLY A 91 11.48 -20.92 -1.13
N VAL A 92 11.50 -19.92 -0.25
CA VAL A 92 12.19 -18.65 -0.48
C VAL A 92 13.17 -18.40 0.65
N ASP A 93 14.43 -18.19 0.28
CA ASP A 93 15.48 -17.75 1.22
C ASP A 93 16.01 -16.39 0.79
N VAL A 94 15.86 -15.38 1.66
CA VAL A 94 16.30 -14.00 1.41
C VAL A 94 17.79 -13.88 1.69
N LEU A 95 18.56 -13.55 0.67
CA LEU A 95 20.02 -13.45 0.71
C LEU A 95 20.48 -12.07 1.17
N SER A 96 19.93 -11.02 0.57
CA SER A 96 20.26 -9.63 0.91
C SER A 96 19.10 -8.68 0.67
N VAL A 97 19.13 -7.55 1.40
CA VAL A 97 18.33 -6.34 1.14
C VAL A 97 19.29 -5.17 1.16
N GLU A 98 19.19 -4.31 0.16
CA GLU A 98 20.06 -3.15 -0.03
C GLU A 98 19.22 -1.94 -0.42
N GLU A 99 19.63 -0.77 0.04
CA GLU A 99 19.14 0.50 -0.46
C GLU A 99 20.29 1.18 -1.21
N GLU A 100 20.12 1.39 -2.51
CA GLU A 100 21.20 1.79 -3.40
C GLU A 100 22.43 0.87 -3.26
N ASP A 101 23.51 1.33 -2.64
CA ASP A 101 24.75 0.59 -2.40
C ASP A 101 24.94 0.22 -0.92
N THR A 102 23.90 0.40 -0.07
CA THR A 102 23.98 0.17 1.36
C THR A 102 23.26 -1.12 1.76
N ALA A 103 24.01 -2.13 2.19
CA ALA A 103 23.44 -3.39 2.66
C ALA A 103 22.79 -3.24 4.03
N PHE A 104 21.61 -3.83 4.19
CA PHE A 104 20.83 -3.86 5.43
C PHE A 104 21.09 -5.14 6.22
N ASN A 105 20.96 -5.04 7.54
CA ASN A 105 21.14 -6.19 8.42
C ASN A 105 19.81 -6.91 8.68
N LYS A 106 19.81 -8.24 8.52
CA LYS A 106 18.67 -9.07 8.93
C LYS A 106 18.57 -9.11 10.44
N VAL A 107 17.38 -8.86 10.98
CA VAL A 107 17.07 -8.94 12.42
C VAL A 107 15.77 -9.69 12.63
N ASP A 108 15.58 -10.24 13.84
CA ASP A 108 14.35 -10.97 14.19
C ASP A 108 13.16 -10.02 14.41
N SER A 109 13.43 -8.82 14.89
CA SER A 109 12.42 -7.78 15.11
C SER A 109 13.02 -6.39 14.99
N ALA A 110 12.19 -5.43 14.57
CA ALA A 110 12.55 -4.02 14.50
C ALA A 110 11.34 -3.15 14.84
N ASN A 111 11.59 -1.90 15.23
CA ASN A 111 10.57 -0.94 15.64
C ASN A 111 10.49 0.23 14.66
N LYS A 112 9.42 0.99 14.79
CA LYS A 112 9.28 2.26 14.07
C LYS A 112 10.45 3.19 14.41
N GLY A 113 11.14 3.69 13.37
CA GLY A 113 12.31 4.56 13.49
C GLY A 113 13.66 3.84 13.45
N ASP A 114 13.69 2.49 13.48
CA ASP A 114 14.91 1.75 13.16
C ASP A 114 15.28 1.98 11.68
N SER A 115 16.57 1.92 11.37
CA SER A 115 17.08 2.13 10.01
C SER A 115 18.20 1.16 9.68
N GLY A 116 18.33 0.80 8.39
CA GLY A 116 19.37 -0.10 7.91
C GLY A 116 19.18 -1.56 8.31
N VAL A 117 17.93 -1.95 8.63
CA VAL A 117 17.60 -3.32 9.03
C VAL A 117 16.36 -3.83 8.31
N TYR A 118 16.23 -5.15 8.22
CA TYR A 118 15.02 -5.80 7.69
C TYR A 118 14.63 -7.04 8.48
N THR A 119 13.36 -7.39 8.44
CA THR A 119 12.81 -8.64 8.99
C THR A 119 12.21 -9.47 7.87
N VAL A 120 12.20 -10.80 8.06
CA VAL A 120 11.60 -11.77 7.14
C VAL A 120 10.57 -12.59 7.90
N GLU A 121 9.33 -12.56 7.41
CA GLU A 121 8.19 -13.25 7.98
C GLU A 121 7.65 -14.27 6.97
N GLN A 122 7.49 -15.54 7.39
CA GLN A 122 6.79 -16.53 6.59
C GLN A 122 5.29 -16.28 6.67
N THR A 123 4.63 -16.22 5.53
CA THR A 123 3.18 -16.07 5.41
C THR A 123 2.55 -17.37 4.89
N GLY A 124 1.23 -17.46 4.88
CA GLY A 124 0.56 -18.63 4.29
C GLY A 124 0.80 -18.81 2.79
N ASP A 125 1.13 -17.73 2.08
CA ASP A 125 1.26 -17.70 0.62
C ASP A 125 2.69 -17.38 0.15
N GLY A 126 3.68 -17.26 1.08
CA GLY A 126 5.05 -16.93 0.72
C GLY A 126 5.83 -16.23 1.83
N VAL A 127 6.58 -15.20 1.48
CA VAL A 127 7.47 -14.48 2.38
C VAL A 127 7.18 -12.99 2.32
N ARG A 128 7.07 -12.35 3.48
CA ARG A 128 7.03 -10.90 3.63
C ARG A 128 8.34 -10.38 4.20
N ILE A 129 8.96 -9.45 3.53
CA ILE A 129 10.15 -8.72 3.97
C ILE A 129 9.71 -7.32 4.36
N LYS A 130 10.01 -6.90 5.61
CA LYS A 130 9.80 -5.52 6.06
C LYS A 130 11.15 -4.85 6.14
N VAL A 131 11.33 -3.78 5.39
CA VAL A 131 12.55 -2.98 5.31
C VAL A 131 12.34 -1.72 6.13
N PHE A 132 13.23 -1.45 7.07
CA PHE A 132 13.17 -0.29 7.96
C PHE A 132 14.20 0.73 7.49
N SER A 133 13.71 1.75 6.82
CA SER A 133 14.47 2.89 6.27
C SER A 133 13.54 4.11 6.26
N PRO A 134 13.64 4.99 7.26
CA PRO A 134 12.83 6.20 7.31
C PRO A 134 13.19 7.15 6.17
N HIS A 135 12.15 7.68 5.49
CA HIS A 135 12.25 8.71 4.47
C HIS A 135 11.22 9.81 4.73
N GLU A 136 11.55 11.02 4.29
CA GLU A 136 10.66 12.18 4.35
C GLU A 136 9.85 12.29 3.06
N SER A 137 8.72 13.00 3.13
CA SER A 137 7.89 13.33 1.97
C SER A 137 8.73 14.08 0.92
N GLY A 138 8.70 13.61 -0.32
CA GLY A 138 9.46 14.14 -1.45
C GLY A 138 10.77 13.42 -1.71
N ASP A 139 11.19 12.49 -0.85
CA ASP A 139 12.36 11.64 -1.11
C ASP A 139 12.05 10.56 -2.16
N SER A 140 13.12 9.95 -2.68
CA SER A 140 13.03 8.73 -3.48
C SER A 140 14.15 7.77 -3.08
N ALA A 141 13.90 6.46 -3.18
CA ALA A 141 14.90 5.43 -2.91
C ALA A 141 14.76 4.24 -3.86
N ILE A 142 15.87 3.54 -4.10
CA ILE A 142 15.90 2.29 -4.84
C ILE A 142 16.33 1.19 -3.90
N TYR A 143 15.48 0.17 -3.75
CA TYR A 143 15.79 -1.03 -2.97
C TYR A 143 16.04 -2.21 -3.88
N TYR A 144 16.99 -3.04 -3.48
CA TYR A 144 17.28 -4.33 -4.12
C TYR A 144 17.08 -5.44 -3.10
N VAL A 145 16.35 -6.47 -3.50
CA VAL A 145 16.16 -7.69 -2.73
C VAL A 145 16.67 -8.87 -3.53
N SER A 146 17.62 -9.61 -2.97
CA SER A 146 18.15 -10.85 -3.55
C SER A 146 17.64 -12.06 -2.76
N TYR A 147 17.15 -13.07 -3.46
CA TYR A 147 16.64 -14.28 -2.84
C TYR A 147 16.78 -15.51 -3.75
N THR A 148 16.73 -16.70 -3.16
CA THR A 148 16.62 -17.96 -3.89
C THR A 148 15.23 -18.55 -3.76
N MET A 149 14.79 -19.22 -4.82
CA MET A 149 13.56 -20.03 -4.86
C MET A 149 13.92 -21.47 -5.21
N THR A 150 13.43 -22.43 -4.39
CA THR A 150 13.69 -23.88 -4.55
C THR A 150 12.42 -24.70 -4.65
#